data_aa444191aee1e28eebac4defcabc3e5a
#
_entry.id   aa444191aee1e28eebac4defcabc3e5a
#
_cell.length_a   1.000
_cell.length_b   1.000
_cell.length_c   1.000
_cell.angle_alpha   90.00
_cell.angle_beta   90.00
_cell.angle_gamma   90.00
#
_symmetry.space_group_name_H-M   'P 1'
#
loop_
_entity.id
_entity.type
_entity.pdbx_description
1 polymer ?
#
loop_
_entity_poly.entity_id
_entity_poly.type
_entity_poly.pdbx_seq_one_letter_code
_entity_poly.pdbx_strand_id
1 'polypeptide(L)'
;DWKKAVALLESGKAIQPYSFSKTYKIKTPRGTYPLPVALVLLRYVLTPHQSHLPTRKNIFKRDKWTCQYCGMKTKNTKNLTIDHVTPRSRGGDSSWTNLTTSCSPCNSKKGNKKPKECGMPLMNKPRKPKHLEMQLAPVAIELLRLWERWLPHT
;
A
#
# COMPACT_ATOMS: atom_id res chain seq x y z
N ASP A 1 -4.44 -3.92 13.94
CA ASP A 1 -4.71 -5.13 14.73
C ASP A 1 -5.93 -4.87 15.62
N TRP A 2 -6.98 -5.69 15.46
CA TRP A 2 -8.25 -5.57 16.17
C TRP A 2 -8.12 -5.69 17.71
N LYS A 3 -7.17 -6.49 18.21
CA LYS A 3 -6.89 -6.63 19.65
C LYS A 3 -6.49 -5.29 20.27
N LYS A 4 -5.67 -4.53 19.52
CA LYS A 4 -5.24 -3.20 19.93
C LYS A 4 -6.40 -2.19 19.93
N ALA A 5 -7.33 -2.32 18.97
CA ALA A 5 -8.52 -1.50 18.89
C ALA A 5 -9.46 -1.73 20.09
N VAL A 6 -9.73 -2.99 20.43
CA VAL A 6 -10.54 -3.36 21.60
C VAL A 6 -9.89 -2.85 22.90
N ALA A 7 -8.59 -3.07 23.08
CA ALA A 7 -7.86 -2.60 24.25
C ALA A 7 -7.89 -1.07 24.41
N LEU A 8 -7.86 -0.31 23.30
CA LEU A 8 -7.98 1.15 23.35
C LEU A 8 -9.37 1.61 23.78
N LEU A 9 -10.43 0.92 23.34
CA LEU A 9 -11.80 1.20 23.77
C LEU A 9 -12.00 0.85 25.26
N GLU A 10 -11.59 -0.34 25.68
CA GLU A 10 -11.72 -0.80 27.08
C GLU A 10 -10.93 0.09 28.05
N SER A 11 -9.76 0.57 27.63
CA SER A 11 -8.95 1.49 28.45
C SER A 11 -9.42 2.95 28.43
N GLY A 12 -10.52 3.28 27.76
CA GLY A 12 -11.02 4.64 27.63
C GLY A 12 -10.08 5.61 26.89
N LYS A 13 -9.10 5.08 26.12
CA LYS A 13 -8.15 5.88 25.33
C LYS A 13 -8.67 6.23 23.93
N ALA A 14 -9.73 5.57 23.51
CA ALA A 14 -10.41 5.81 22.24
C ALA A 14 -11.92 5.70 22.42
N ILE A 15 -12.66 6.36 21.54
CA ILE A 15 -14.11 6.23 21.42
C ILE A 15 -14.47 5.79 20.01
N GLN A 16 -15.61 5.12 19.85
CA GLN A 16 -16.19 4.82 18.55
C GLN A 16 -17.07 6.00 18.12
N PRO A 17 -16.82 6.62 16.94
CA PRO A 17 -17.68 7.68 16.44
C PRO A 17 -19.13 7.19 16.25
N TYR A 18 -20.09 7.96 16.67
CA TYR A 18 -21.52 7.61 16.63
C TYR A 18 -22.06 7.33 15.22
N SER A 19 -21.41 7.87 14.18
CA SER A 19 -21.82 7.73 12.78
C SER A 19 -21.52 6.36 12.16
N PHE A 20 -20.84 5.47 12.86
CA PHE A 20 -20.50 4.13 12.36
C PHE A 20 -21.38 3.07 13.04
N SER A 21 -22.62 2.94 12.60
CA SER A 21 -23.57 1.94 13.11
C SER A 21 -23.27 0.50 12.70
N LYS A 22 -22.45 0.31 11.65
CA LYS A 22 -22.10 -1.03 11.16
C LYS A 22 -20.98 -1.63 12.00
N THR A 23 -21.31 -2.52 12.90
CA THR A 23 -20.37 -3.27 13.73
C THR A 23 -20.09 -4.64 13.12
N TYR A 24 -18.83 -4.93 12.84
CA TYR A 24 -18.38 -6.29 12.55
C TYR A 24 -18.24 -7.07 13.86
N LYS A 25 -18.57 -8.35 13.85
CA LYS A 25 -18.48 -9.19 15.05
C LYS A 25 -17.32 -10.19 14.90
N ILE A 26 -16.49 -10.31 15.91
CA ILE A 26 -15.45 -11.31 15.99
C ILE A 26 -15.89 -12.39 16.98
N LYS A 27 -15.83 -13.63 16.56
CA LYS A 27 -16.03 -14.80 17.43
C LYS A 27 -14.69 -15.17 18.06
N THR A 28 -14.65 -15.27 19.38
CA THR A 28 -13.53 -15.77 20.16
C THR A 28 -13.98 -16.92 21.02
N PRO A 29 -13.08 -17.73 21.61
CA PRO A 29 -13.46 -18.77 22.57
C PRO A 29 -14.22 -18.24 23.78
N ARG A 30 -14.08 -16.94 24.12
CA ARG A 30 -14.73 -16.27 25.25
C ARG A 30 -16.03 -15.56 24.88
N GLY A 31 -16.46 -15.58 23.61
CA GLY A 31 -17.69 -14.95 23.17
C GLY A 31 -17.52 -14.14 21.87
N THR A 32 -18.58 -13.43 21.51
CA THR A 32 -18.63 -12.61 20.29
C THR A 32 -18.51 -11.14 20.68
N TYR A 33 -17.49 -10.46 20.14
CA TYR A 33 -17.20 -9.06 20.42
C TYR A 33 -17.48 -8.19 19.20
N PRO A 34 -18.08 -6.99 19.39
CA PRO A 34 -18.23 -6.02 18.31
C PRO A 34 -16.85 -5.47 17.91
N LEU A 35 -16.57 -5.40 16.62
CA LEU A 35 -15.36 -4.79 16.09
C LEU A 35 -15.68 -3.39 15.58
N PRO A 36 -15.06 -2.34 16.12
CA PRO A 36 -15.28 -0.99 15.64
C PRO A 36 -14.66 -0.81 14.25
N VAL A 37 -15.39 -0.16 13.36
CA VAL A 37 -14.92 0.18 12.00
C VAL A 37 -13.91 1.33 12.04
N ALA A 38 -14.10 2.25 12.97
CA ALA A 38 -13.20 3.38 13.20
C ALA A 38 -13.13 3.71 14.70
N LEU A 39 -12.00 4.28 15.09
CA LEU A 39 -11.75 4.76 16.45
C LEU A 39 -11.24 6.19 16.40
N VAL A 40 -11.72 7.01 17.32
CA VAL A 40 -11.15 8.32 17.59
C VAL A 40 -10.33 8.24 18.88
N LEU A 41 -9.06 8.54 18.80
CA LEU A 41 -8.19 8.61 19.98
C LEU A 41 -8.49 9.89 20.75
N LEU A 42 -8.67 9.78 22.06
CA LEU A 42 -8.93 10.93 22.94
C LEU A 42 -7.68 11.78 23.22
N ARG A 43 -6.51 11.25 22.90
CA ARG A 43 -5.26 12.01 22.96
C ARG A 43 -4.58 11.95 21.60
N TYR A 44 -4.02 13.08 21.17
CA TYR A 44 -3.18 13.13 19.97
C TYR A 44 -1.93 12.27 20.17
N VAL A 45 -1.75 11.29 19.31
CA VAL A 45 -0.54 10.46 19.30
C VAL A 45 0.29 10.90 18.12
N LEU A 46 1.42 11.55 18.38
CA LEU A 46 2.39 11.87 17.36
C LEU A 46 2.97 10.55 16.82
N THR A 47 2.48 10.12 15.66
CA THR A 47 3.10 9.00 14.95
C THR A 47 4.27 9.55 14.14
N PRO A 48 5.51 9.11 14.38
CA PRO A 48 6.63 9.56 13.57
C PRO A 48 6.36 9.21 12.11
N HIS A 49 6.61 10.17 11.23
CA HIS A 49 6.44 10.00 9.80
C HIS A 49 7.40 8.91 9.30
N GLN A 50 6.91 7.68 9.20
CA GLN A 50 7.71 6.59 8.65
C GLN A 50 7.89 6.81 7.15
N SER A 51 9.08 7.20 6.74
CA SER A 51 9.44 7.19 5.34
C SER A 51 9.49 5.74 4.86
N HIS A 52 8.53 5.35 4.02
CA HIS A 52 8.54 4.02 3.43
C HIS A 52 9.73 3.89 2.47
N LEU A 53 10.62 2.95 2.76
CA LEU A 53 11.72 2.61 1.85
C LEU A 53 11.18 1.89 0.59
N PRO A 54 11.86 2.03 -0.55
CA PRO A 54 11.50 1.36 -1.80
C PRO A 54 11.85 -0.13 -1.76
N THR A 55 11.30 -0.86 -0.80
CA THR A 55 11.46 -2.32 -0.71
C THR A 55 10.68 -3.02 -1.83
N ARG A 56 11.08 -4.26 -2.17
CA ARG A 56 10.38 -5.09 -3.16
C ARG A 56 8.86 -5.14 -2.93
N LYS A 57 8.44 -5.39 -1.69
CA LYS A 57 7.03 -5.44 -1.30
C LYS A 57 6.32 -4.11 -1.53
N ASN A 58 6.97 -3.00 -1.19
CA ASN A 58 6.40 -1.67 -1.32
C ASN A 58 6.29 -1.23 -2.78
N ILE A 59 7.27 -1.55 -3.63
CA ILE A 59 7.20 -1.31 -5.08
C ILE A 59 6.04 -2.09 -5.69
N PHE A 60 5.91 -3.40 -5.38
CA PHE A 60 4.78 -4.19 -5.87
C PHE A 60 3.43 -3.64 -5.42
N LYS A 61 3.32 -3.19 -4.16
CA LYS A 61 2.09 -2.58 -3.62
C LYS A 61 1.75 -1.28 -4.37
N ARG A 62 2.72 -0.38 -4.58
CA ARG A 62 2.55 0.86 -5.35
C ARG A 62 2.04 0.58 -6.76
N ASP A 63 2.61 -0.41 -7.44
CA ASP A 63 2.29 -0.77 -8.82
C ASP A 63 1.11 -1.74 -8.92
N LYS A 64 0.39 -1.97 -7.81
CA LYS A 64 -0.80 -2.84 -7.72
C LYS A 64 -0.54 -4.25 -8.26
N TRP A 65 0.68 -4.79 -8.02
CA TRP A 65 1.11 -6.12 -8.49
C TRP A 65 1.03 -6.28 -10.00
N THR A 66 1.29 -5.23 -10.75
CA THR A 66 1.15 -5.16 -12.20
C THR A 66 2.51 -4.86 -12.84
N CYS A 67 2.90 -5.62 -13.84
CA CYS A 67 4.06 -5.32 -14.69
C CYS A 67 3.83 -3.98 -15.40
N GLN A 68 4.73 -3.03 -15.22
CA GLN A 68 4.58 -1.68 -15.78
C GLN A 68 4.96 -1.60 -17.27
N TYR A 69 5.39 -2.70 -17.87
CA TYR A 69 5.70 -2.81 -19.31
C TYR A 69 4.58 -3.46 -20.12
N CYS A 70 4.07 -4.61 -19.71
CA CYS A 70 3.05 -5.37 -20.46
C CYS A 70 1.67 -5.39 -19.78
N GLY A 71 1.51 -4.84 -18.60
CA GLY A 71 0.23 -4.81 -17.89
C GLY A 71 -0.15 -6.14 -17.21
N MET A 72 0.68 -7.18 -17.28
CA MET A 72 0.39 -8.45 -16.62
C MET A 72 0.23 -8.25 -15.11
N LYS A 73 -0.92 -8.64 -14.57
CA LYS A 73 -1.25 -8.54 -13.15
C LYS A 73 -1.24 -9.92 -12.51
N THR A 74 -0.46 -10.09 -11.43
CA THR A 74 -0.41 -11.34 -10.68
C THR A 74 -0.03 -11.10 -9.23
N LYS A 75 -0.66 -11.82 -8.31
CA LYS A 75 -0.26 -11.83 -6.90
C LYS A 75 0.89 -12.82 -6.63
N ASN A 76 1.24 -13.66 -7.59
CA ASN A 76 2.37 -14.58 -7.47
C ASN A 76 3.68 -13.82 -7.63
N THR A 77 4.35 -13.59 -6.51
CA THR A 77 5.62 -12.84 -6.44
C THR A 77 6.79 -13.51 -7.15
N LYS A 78 6.69 -14.82 -7.45
CA LYS A 78 7.72 -15.54 -8.20
C LYS A 78 7.82 -15.04 -9.66
N ASN A 79 6.71 -14.57 -10.23
CA ASN A 79 6.64 -14.09 -11.61
C ASN A 79 6.92 -12.58 -11.76
N LEU A 80 7.07 -11.86 -10.63
CA LEU A 80 7.36 -10.44 -10.62
C LEU A 80 8.77 -10.17 -10.11
N THR A 81 9.42 -9.22 -10.74
CA THR A 81 10.75 -8.72 -10.38
C THR A 81 10.71 -7.20 -10.20
N ILE A 82 11.76 -6.65 -9.59
CA ILE A 82 12.02 -5.22 -9.60
C ILE A 82 12.98 -4.91 -10.72
N ASP A 83 12.65 -3.94 -11.53
CA ASP A 83 13.51 -3.42 -12.57
C ASP A 83 13.91 -1.97 -12.29
N HIS A 84 15.14 -1.63 -12.68
CA HIS A 84 15.63 -0.25 -12.67
C HIS A 84 15.34 0.38 -14.04
N VAL A 85 14.49 1.42 -14.09
CA VAL A 85 14.13 2.13 -15.32
C VAL A 85 15.40 2.62 -16.05
N THR A 86 16.26 3.34 -15.32
CA THR A 86 17.65 3.55 -15.73
C THR A 86 18.49 2.44 -15.10
N PRO A 87 19.17 1.59 -15.88
CA PRO A 87 19.95 0.48 -15.36
C PRO A 87 21.05 0.94 -14.39
N ARG A 88 21.34 0.14 -13.36
CA ARG A 88 22.39 0.43 -12.39
C ARG A 88 23.76 0.66 -13.05
N SER A 89 24.10 -0.13 -14.04
CA SER A 89 25.33 0.02 -14.84
C SER A 89 25.41 1.34 -15.62
N ARG A 90 24.30 2.08 -15.72
CA ARG A 90 24.20 3.39 -16.36
C ARG A 90 23.90 4.50 -15.35
N GLY A 91 24.26 4.31 -14.09
CA GLY A 91 24.09 5.28 -13.03
C GLY A 91 22.69 5.35 -12.42
N GLY A 92 21.81 4.36 -12.69
CA GLY A 92 20.48 4.28 -12.09
C GLY A 92 20.55 3.95 -10.59
N ASP A 93 19.84 4.72 -9.78
CA ASP A 93 19.72 4.55 -8.34
C ASP A 93 18.59 3.58 -7.97
N SER A 94 18.52 3.19 -6.68
CA SER A 94 17.44 2.36 -6.14
C SER A 94 16.38 3.21 -5.42
N SER A 95 15.97 4.31 -6.04
CA SER A 95 14.96 5.22 -5.52
C SER A 95 13.54 4.84 -5.99
N TRP A 96 12.55 5.46 -5.37
CA TRP A 96 11.14 5.35 -5.77
C TRP A 96 10.87 5.77 -7.21
N THR A 97 11.66 6.69 -7.74
CA THR A 97 11.50 7.26 -9.09
C THR A 97 12.21 6.46 -10.17
N ASN A 98 13.06 5.50 -9.78
CA ASN A 98 13.80 4.65 -10.71
C ASN A 98 13.43 3.16 -10.63
N LEU A 99 12.75 2.72 -9.57
CA LEU A 99 12.33 1.32 -9.42
C LEU A 99 10.90 1.10 -9.89
N THR A 100 10.67 0.01 -10.62
CA THR A 100 9.34 -0.36 -11.12
C THR A 100 9.11 -1.87 -11.07
N THR A 101 7.83 -2.28 -11.03
CA THR A 101 7.45 -3.69 -11.11
C THR A 101 7.52 -4.17 -12.54
N SER A 102 8.20 -5.27 -12.78
CA SER A 102 8.29 -5.94 -14.07
C SER A 102 8.03 -7.44 -13.92
N CYS A 103 7.50 -8.09 -14.95
CA CYS A 103 7.55 -9.55 -15.03
C CYS A 103 8.93 -10.00 -15.52
N SER A 104 9.30 -11.25 -15.22
CA SER A 104 10.62 -11.79 -15.63
C SER A 104 10.88 -11.69 -17.13
N PRO A 105 9.92 -12.03 -18.03
CA PRO A 105 10.14 -11.88 -19.47
C PRO A 105 10.41 -10.44 -19.91
N CYS A 106 9.63 -9.46 -19.40
CA CYS A 106 9.83 -8.05 -19.72
C CYS A 106 11.17 -7.54 -19.19
N ASN A 107 11.56 -7.93 -17.98
CA ASN A 107 12.83 -7.54 -17.40
C ASN A 107 14.01 -8.07 -18.22
N SER A 108 13.97 -9.33 -18.62
CA SER A 108 15.00 -9.94 -19.49
C SER A 108 15.07 -9.28 -20.86
N LYS A 109 13.89 -9.00 -21.48
CA LYS A 109 13.82 -8.31 -22.79
C LYS A 109 14.40 -6.90 -22.72
N LYS A 110 14.13 -6.15 -21.65
CA LYS A 110 14.67 -4.81 -21.45
C LYS A 110 16.18 -4.84 -21.24
N GLY A 111 16.66 -5.77 -20.40
CA GLY A 111 18.08 -5.90 -20.09
C GLY A 111 18.70 -4.58 -19.60
N ASN A 112 19.86 -4.24 -20.14
CA ASN A 112 20.63 -3.04 -19.80
C ASN A 112 20.28 -1.81 -20.66
N LYS A 113 19.04 -1.72 -21.16
CA LYS A 113 18.56 -0.61 -21.98
C LYS A 113 17.57 0.25 -21.20
N LYS A 114 17.46 1.54 -21.53
CA LYS A 114 16.35 2.37 -21.06
C LYS A 114 15.07 1.99 -21.81
N PRO A 115 13.88 2.19 -21.22
CA PRO A 115 12.59 1.84 -21.84
C PRO A 115 12.42 2.37 -23.25
N LYS A 116 12.86 3.62 -23.51
CA LYS A 116 12.81 4.24 -24.84
C LYS A 116 13.70 3.53 -25.88
N GLU A 117 14.86 3.04 -25.45
CA GLU A 117 15.85 2.39 -26.36
C GLU A 117 15.40 0.99 -26.81
N CYS A 118 14.53 0.34 -26.04
CA CYS A 118 14.02 -1.00 -26.36
C CYS A 118 12.55 -1.01 -26.79
N GLY A 119 11.95 0.15 -27.03
CA GLY A 119 10.55 0.26 -27.43
C GLY A 119 9.55 -0.24 -26.39
N MET A 120 9.93 -0.21 -25.11
CA MET A 120 9.10 -0.70 -23.99
C MET A 120 8.67 0.45 -23.09
N PRO A 121 7.68 1.26 -23.49
CA PRO A 121 7.23 2.37 -22.65
C PRO A 121 6.64 1.86 -21.35
N LEU A 122 6.82 2.65 -20.29
CA LEU A 122 6.18 2.39 -19.01
C LEU A 122 4.71 2.85 -19.04
N MET A 123 3.82 2.03 -18.51
CA MET A 123 2.40 2.40 -18.33
C MET A 123 2.25 3.60 -17.36
N ASN A 124 3.04 3.60 -16.30
CA ASN A 124 3.08 4.70 -15.33
C ASN A 124 4.52 5.04 -14.99
N LYS A 125 4.83 6.34 -14.89
CA LYS A 125 6.14 6.77 -14.37
C LYS A 125 6.26 6.37 -12.90
N PRO A 126 7.39 5.78 -12.50
CA PRO A 126 7.63 5.50 -11.09
C PRO A 126 7.64 6.79 -10.28
N ARG A 127 6.96 6.79 -9.15
CA ARG A 127 6.87 7.93 -8.24
C ARG A 127 6.95 7.48 -6.79
N LYS A 128 7.30 8.38 -5.91
CA LYS A 128 7.17 8.14 -4.47
C LYS A 128 5.66 8.08 -4.15
N PRO A 129 5.17 7.00 -3.52
CA PRO A 129 3.76 6.91 -3.16
C PRO A 129 3.43 7.90 -2.04
N LYS A 130 2.20 8.38 -1.99
CA LYS A 130 1.69 9.12 -0.83
C LYS A 130 1.66 8.18 0.37
N HIS A 131 1.88 8.71 1.59
CA HIS A 131 1.90 7.92 2.82
C HIS A 131 0.61 7.09 3.00
N LEU A 132 -0.53 7.68 2.70
CA LEU A 132 -1.84 7.04 2.79
C LEU A 132 -1.97 5.83 1.85
N GLU A 133 -1.47 5.91 0.61
CA GLU A 133 -1.50 4.80 -0.36
C GLU A 133 -0.76 3.55 0.13
N MET A 134 0.27 3.74 0.94
CA MET A 134 1.06 2.64 1.48
C MET A 134 0.44 2.00 2.73
N GLN A 135 -0.34 2.76 3.49
CA GLN A 135 -0.95 2.27 4.73
C GLN A 135 -2.29 1.56 4.51
N LEU A 136 -3.06 2.00 3.50
CA LEU A 136 -4.32 1.34 3.19
C LEU A 136 -4.03 -0.09 2.72
N ALA A 137 -4.28 -1.06 3.61
CA ALA A 137 -4.59 -2.42 3.19
C ALA A 137 -5.76 -2.35 2.18
N PRO A 138 -6.03 -3.39 1.36
CA PRO A 138 -7.23 -3.44 0.55
C PRO A 138 -8.45 -3.42 1.47
N VAL A 139 -8.81 -2.23 1.91
CA VAL A 139 -10.04 -1.94 2.62
C VAL A 139 -11.13 -2.00 1.57
N ALA A 140 -12.24 -2.66 1.86
CA ALA A 140 -13.36 -2.70 0.95
C ALA A 140 -13.72 -1.26 0.53
N ILE A 141 -14.02 -1.05 -0.74
CA ILE A 141 -14.35 0.27 -1.32
C ILE A 141 -15.43 0.98 -0.49
N GLU A 142 -16.35 0.21 0.07
CA GLU A 142 -17.42 0.66 0.97
C GLU A 142 -16.88 1.32 2.25
N LEU A 143 -15.77 0.80 2.81
CA LEU A 143 -15.12 1.39 3.99
C LEU A 143 -14.33 2.67 3.61
N LEU A 144 -13.76 2.72 2.42
CA LEU A 144 -13.08 3.93 1.94
C LEU A 144 -14.04 5.11 1.82
N ARG A 145 -15.25 4.89 1.28
CA ARG A 145 -16.32 5.92 1.21
C ARG A 145 -16.73 6.44 2.58
N LEU A 146 -16.79 5.57 3.59
CA LEU A 146 -17.06 5.99 4.96
C LEU A 146 -15.94 6.82 5.57
N TRP A 147 -14.71 6.63 5.12
CA TRP A 147 -13.53 7.35 5.61
C TRP A 147 -13.24 8.65 4.85
N GLU A 148 -13.71 8.82 3.61
CA GLU A 148 -13.53 10.04 2.81
C GLU A 148 -13.95 11.30 3.59
N ARG A 149 -14.99 11.18 4.42
CA ARG A 149 -15.49 12.27 5.26
C ARG A 149 -14.51 12.72 6.37
N TRP A 150 -13.55 11.86 6.73
CA TRP A 150 -12.62 12.06 7.84
C TRP A 150 -11.16 12.18 7.38
N LEU A 151 -10.90 11.96 6.11
CA LEU A 151 -9.57 12.11 5.54
C LEU A 151 -9.35 13.59 5.19
N PRO A 152 -8.17 14.16 5.53
CA PRO A 152 -7.84 15.51 5.10
C PRO A 152 -7.88 15.58 3.57
N HIS A 153 -8.66 16.50 3.05
CA HIS A 153 -8.67 16.84 1.64
C HIS A 153 -7.30 17.45 1.31
N THR A 154 -6.46 16.73 0.57
CA THR A 154 -5.17 17.18 0.05
C THR A 154 -5.34 17.73 -1.35
#